data_18798eb9fcd548b27c1c5cae9ebefbc9
#
_entry.id   18798eb9fcd548b27c1c5cae9ebefbc9
#
_cell.length_a   1.000
_cell.length_b   1.000
_cell.length_c   1.000
_cell.angle_alpha   90.00
_cell.angle_beta   90.00
_cell.angle_gamma   90.00
#
_symmetry.space_group_name_H-M   'P 1'
#
loop_
_entity.id
_entity.type
_entity.pdbx_description
1 polymer ?
#
loop_
_entity_poly.entity_id
_entity_poly.type
_entity_poly.pdbx_seq_one_letter_code
_entity_poly.pdbx_strand_id
1 'polypeptide(L)'
;ILAPEDPVRMLLRHRAAVEQLRMAVGSRKLFEAHLMPAMAGWAAMVQGLPRDERGLWSGPDGLFEAGLMFARGAINAVDARVIGPELAPGIRDDWTLRLRIASALAGLMSDSRKLAALKLEAGSEDPATGTFTVTSRFNPSEETALSFCVHEIGRVMRLERHTARESAGRLPTLNADVLRLVVPRETLMWL
;
A
#
# COMPACT_ATOMS: atom_id res chain seq x y z
N ILE A 1 6.22 -2.26 -19.16
CA ILE A 1 7.05 -3.24 -18.42
C ILE A 1 7.38 -2.61 -17.09
N LEU A 2 6.91 -3.22 -16.00
CA LEU A 2 7.26 -2.81 -14.65
C LEU A 2 8.66 -3.34 -14.34
N ALA A 3 9.64 -2.46 -14.22
CA ALA A 3 10.94 -2.84 -13.69
C ALA A 3 10.85 -2.85 -12.15
N PRO A 4 11.25 -3.93 -11.49
CA PRO A 4 11.26 -3.97 -10.04
C PRO A 4 12.19 -2.88 -9.49
N GLU A 5 11.69 -2.11 -8.53
CA GLU A 5 12.42 -1.02 -7.89
C GLU A 5 12.49 -1.24 -6.38
N ASP A 6 13.60 -0.88 -5.76
CA ASP A 6 13.72 -0.86 -4.31
C ASP A 6 12.64 0.06 -3.70
N PRO A 7 11.81 -0.42 -2.76
CA PRO A 7 10.79 0.38 -2.08
C PRO A 7 11.34 1.69 -1.49
N VAL A 8 12.59 1.71 -1.04
CA VAL A 8 13.24 2.93 -0.52
C VAL A 8 13.37 3.99 -1.61
N ARG A 9 13.71 3.60 -2.85
CA ARG A 9 13.76 4.54 -3.98
C ARG A 9 12.38 5.11 -4.29
N MET A 10 11.34 4.29 -4.23
CA MET A 10 9.96 4.75 -4.39
C MET A 10 9.58 5.78 -3.32
N LEU A 11 9.93 5.52 -2.04
CA LEU A 11 9.75 6.50 -0.96
C LEU A 11 10.50 7.82 -1.23
N LEU A 12 11.72 7.75 -1.77
CA LEU A 12 12.51 8.93 -2.11
C LEU A 12 11.91 9.76 -3.25
N ARG A 13 11.29 9.12 -4.25
CA ARG A 13 10.53 9.84 -5.29
C ARG A 13 9.37 10.64 -4.70
N HIS A 14 8.70 10.09 -3.71
CA HIS A 14 7.56 10.70 -3.02
C HIS A 14 7.94 11.41 -1.72
N ARG A 15 9.23 11.79 -1.56
CA ARG A 15 9.81 12.37 -0.32
C ARG A 15 8.98 13.52 0.27
N ALA A 16 8.38 14.36 -0.57
CA ALA A 16 7.57 15.47 -0.08
C ALA A 16 6.32 15.01 0.66
N ALA A 17 5.61 14.01 0.14
CA ALA A 17 4.44 13.42 0.80
C ALA A 17 4.83 12.61 2.05
N VAL A 18 5.95 11.88 1.99
CA VAL A 18 6.52 11.14 3.12
C VAL A 18 6.88 12.09 4.27
N GLU A 19 7.53 13.23 3.96
CA GLU A 19 7.89 14.23 4.94
C GLU A 19 6.66 14.91 5.56
N GLN A 20 5.61 15.18 4.77
CA GLN A 20 4.35 15.68 5.29
C GLN A 20 3.69 14.71 6.27
N LEU A 21 3.75 13.40 6.01
CA LEU A 21 3.29 12.38 6.96
C LEU A 21 4.13 12.35 8.23
N ARG A 22 5.47 12.46 8.09
CA ARG A 22 6.37 12.52 9.25
C ARG A 22 6.03 13.69 10.16
N MET A 23 5.80 14.88 9.57
CA MET A 23 5.37 16.07 10.31
C MET A 23 4.02 15.89 10.98
N ALA A 24 3.04 15.28 10.28
CA ALA A 24 1.71 15.05 10.80
C ALA A 24 1.68 14.05 11.97
N VAL A 25 2.53 13.02 11.95
CA VAL A 25 2.68 12.08 13.10
C VAL A 25 3.15 12.80 14.35
N GLY A 26 4.03 13.82 14.23
CA GLY A 26 4.51 14.62 15.35
C GLY A 26 5.61 13.97 16.19
N SER A 27 6.03 12.74 15.88
CA SER A 27 7.13 12.03 16.51
C SER A 27 7.99 11.34 15.48
N ARG A 28 9.21 11.85 15.26
CA ARG A 28 10.17 11.26 14.33
C ARG A 28 10.50 9.81 14.69
N LYS A 29 10.73 9.54 15.99
CA LYS A 29 11.06 8.19 16.47
C LYS A 29 9.96 7.18 16.14
N LEU A 30 8.70 7.51 16.40
CA LEU A 30 7.57 6.62 16.12
C LEU A 30 7.31 6.49 14.62
N PHE A 31 7.47 7.55 13.86
CA PHE A 31 7.38 7.51 12.41
C PHE A 31 8.40 6.54 11.82
N GLU A 32 9.68 6.64 12.19
CA GLU A 32 10.76 5.78 11.71
C GLU A 32 10.60 4.33 12.19
N ALA A 33 10.10 4.11 13.41
CA ALA A 33 9.91 2.77 13.96
C ALA A 33 8.70 2.03 13.38
N HIS A 34 7.60 2.72 13.10
CA HIS A 34 6.32 2.07 12.81
C HIS A 34 5.74 2.40 11.42
N LEU A 35 5.73 3.68 11.03
CA LEU A 35 5.08 4.06 9.77
C LEU A 35 6.00 3.90 8.56
N MET A 36 7.28 4.24 8.68
CA MET A 36 8.24 4.13 7.59
C MET A 36 8.38 2.67 7.06
N PRO A 37 8.56 1.64 7.91
CA PRO A 37 8.61 0.25 7.45
C PRO A 37 7.31 -0.20 6.77
N ALA A 38 6.15 0.21 7.31
CA ALA A 38 4.87 -0.12 6.71
C ALA A 38 4.68 0.58 5.35
N MET A 39 5.15 1.82 5.20
CA MET A 39 5.15 2.51 3.90
C MET A 39 6.04 1.81 2.87
N ALA A 40 7.21 1.30 3.29
CA ALA A 40 8.07 0.51 2.42
C ALA A 40 7.41 -0.83 2.04
N GLY A 41 6.76 -1.49 2.98
CA GLY A 41 5.96 -2.70 2.71
C GLY A 41 4.81 -2.42 1.74
N TRP A 42 4.09 -1.30 1.91
CA TRP A 42 3.03 -0.90 0.99
C TRP A 42 3.58 -0.55 -0.40
N ALA A 43 4.71 0.16 -0.47
CA ALA A 43 5.40 0.44 -1.73
C ALA A 43 5.75 -0.87 -2.47
N ALA A 44 6.30 -1.87 -1.78
CA ALA A 44 6.58 -3.19 -2.35
C ALA A 44 5.29 -3.90 -2.82
N MET A 45 4.20 -3.79 -2.02
CA MET A 45 2.91 -4.43 -2.33
C MET A 45 2.27 -3.87 -3.60
N VAL A 46 2.35 -2.55 -3.83
CA VAL A 46 1.61 -1.87 -4.91
C VAL A 46 2.48 -1.31 -6.02
N GLN A 47 3.77 -1.65 -6.03
CA GLN A 47 4.71 -1.15 -7.03
C GLN A 47 4.17 -1.32 -8.44
N GLY A 48 4.16 -0.23 -9.20
CA GLY A 48 3.72 -0.20 -10.58
C GLY A 48 2.21 -0.36 -10.79
N LEU A 49 1.40 -0.42 -9.74
CA LEU A 49 -0.04 -0.62 -9.85
C LEU A 49 -0.79 0.73 -9.86
N PRO A 50 -1.59 1.00 -10.89
CA PRO A 50 -2.45 2.17 -10.92
C PRO A 50 -3.64 1.99 -9.98
N ARG A 51 -4.09 3.08 -9.35
CA ARG A 51 -5.32 3.08 -8.57
C ARG A 51 -6.57 3.08 -9.42
N ASP A 52 -6.56 3.88 -10.47
CA ASP A 52 -7.72 4.13 -11.34
C ASP A 52 -7.34 3.89 -12.82
N GLU A 53 -8.32 3.71 -13.69
CA GLU A 53 -8.06 3.54 -15.13
C GLU A 53 -7.72 4.86 -15.81
N ARG A 54 -8.28 5.94 -15.31
CA ARG A 54 -8.11 7.31 -15.84
C ARG A 54 -8.05 8.30 -14.68
N GLY A 55 -7.42 9.44 -14.92
CA GLY A 55 -7.36 10.53 -13.95
C GLY A 55 -6.05 10.59 -13.17
N LEU A 56 -6.10 11.20 -11.99
CA LEU A 56 -4.91 11.58 -11.22
C LEU A 56 -4.01 10.40 -10.83
N TRP A 57 -4.60 9.24 -10.55
CA TRP A 57 -3.88 8.05 -10.06
C TRP A 57 -3.91 6.89 -11.06
N SER A 58 -3.96 7.18 -12.35
CA SER A 58 -3.87 6.16 -13.41
C SER A 58 -2.44 5.77 -13.78
N GLY A 59 -1.44 6.46 -13.23
CA GLY A 59 -0.03 6.15 -13.38
C GLY A 59 0.41 4.91 -12.59
N PRO A 60 1.64 4.42 -12.86
CA PRO A 60 2.16 3.17 -12.26
C PRO A 60 2.31 3.23 -10.73
N ASP A 61 2.39 4.41 -10.11
CA ASP A 61 2.48 4.55 -8.66
C ASP A 61 1.15 5.02 -8.04
N GLY A 62 0.06 5.01 -8.81
CA GLY A 62 -1.21 5.62 -8.42
C GLY A 62 -1.82 5.07 -7.13
N LEU A 63 -1.69 3.75 -6.86
CA LEU A 63 -2.12 3.15 -5.60
C LEU A 63 -1.28 3.62 -4.41
N PHE A 64 0.03 3.79 -4.61
CA PHE A 64 0.93 4.26 -3.56
C PHE A 64 0.67 5.74 -3.23
N GLU A 65 0.58 6.60 -4.24
CA GLU A 65 0.30 8.04 -4.08
C GLU A 65 -1.02 8.29 -3.37
N ALA A 66 -2.08 7.60 -3.79
CA ALA A 66 -3.38 7.69 -3.14
C ALA A 66 -3.32 7.24 -1.68
N GLY A 67 -2.59 6.16 -1.38
CA GLY A 67 -2.37 5.69 -0.02
C GLY A 67 -1.70 6.74 0.87
N LEU A 68 -0.64 7.42 0.39
CA LEU A 68 0.01 8.51 1.13
C LEU A 68 -0.95 9.68 1.41
N MET A 69 -1.77 10.06 0.42
CA MET A 69 -2.74 11.13 0.59
C MET A 69 -3.83 10.75 1.61
N PHE A 70 -4.35 9.52 1.54
CA PHE A 70 -5.37 9.05 2.49
C PHE A 70 -4.81 8.87 3.90
N ALA A 71 -3.56 8.41 4.04
CA ALA A 71 -2.87 8.35 5.33
C ALA A 71 -2.82 9.73 6.02
N ARG A 72 -2.45 10.77 5.26
CA ARG A 72 -2.44 12.14 5.76
C ARG A 72 -3.85 12.62 6.14
N GLY A 73 -4.85 12.38 5.28
CA GLY A 73 -6.24 12.72 5.55
C GLY A 73 -6.77 12.06 6.83
N ALA A 74 -6.39 10.80 7.08
CA ALA A 74 -6.77 10.05 8.27
C ALA A 74 -6.15 10.63 9.55
N ILE A 75 -4.87 11.06 9.53
CA ILE A 75 -4.25 11.77 10.67
C ILE A 75 -4.98 13.08 10.95
N ASN A 76 -5.26 13.89 9.92
CA ASN A 76 -5.99 15.13 10.06
C ASN A 76 -7.39 14.92 10.70
N ALA A 77 -8.05 13.82 10.36
CA ALA A 77 -9.35 13.47 10.94
C ALA A 77 -9.25 13.08 12.42
N VAL A 78 -8.14 12.51 12.87
CA VAL A 78 -7.85 12.25 14.28
C VAL A 78 -7.60 13.59 15.01
N ASP A 79 -6.79 14.46 14.45
CA ASP A 79 -6.43 15.75 15.04
C ASP A 79 -7.62 16.69 15.18
N ALA A 80 -8.65 16.53 14.35
CA ALA A 80 -9.91 17.28 14.46
C ALA A 80 -10.80 16.83 15.65
N ARG A 81 -10.38 15.82 16.43
CA ARG A 81 -11.15 15.25 17.54
C ARG A 81 -10.41 15.39 18.87
N VAL A 82 -11.16 15.63 19.94
CA VAL A 82 -10.63 15.52 21.30
C VAL A 82 -10.66 14.04 21.71
N ILE A 83 -9.49 13.47 21.94
CA ILE A 83 -9.33 12.06 22.33
C ILE A 83 -9.22 11.99 23.84
N GLY A 84 -10.10 11.18 24.47
CA GLY A 84 -10.07 10.90 25.89
C GLY A 84 -9.97 12.17 26.76
N PRO A 85 -10.94 13.10 26.69
CA PRO A 85 -10.89 14.35 27.46
C PRO A 85 -10.76 14.09 28.96
N GLU A 86 -11.16 12.91 29.43
CA GLU A 86 -11.08 12.42 30.80
C GLU A 86 -9.69 11.89 31.19
N LEU A 87 -8.82 11.63 30.21
CA LEU A 87 -7.49 11.07 30.46
C LEU A 87 -6.51 12.15 30.97
N ALA A 88 -5.56 11.72 31.79
CA ALA A 88 -4.43 12.55 32.18
C ALA A 88 -3.62 12.99 30.94
N PRO A 89 -3.05 14.21 30.89
CA PRO A 89 -2.40 14.74 29.68
C PRO A 89 -1.36 13.83 29.06
N GLY A 90 -0.44 13.26 29.85
CA GLY A 90 0.60 12.37 29.31
C GLY A 90 0.06 11.07 28.72
N ILE A 91 -1.02 10.52 29.30
CA ILE A 91 -1.70 9.33 28.74
C ILE A 91 -2.41 9.70 27.44
N ARG A 92 -3.06 10.85 27.40
CA ARG A 92 -3.73 11.37 26.21
C ARG A 92 -2.75 11.58 25.06
N ASP A 93 -1.57 12.12 25.33
CA ASP A 93 -0.53 12.36 24.31
C ASP A 93 -0.04 11.04 23.71
N ASP A 94 0.20 10.00 24.54
CA ASP A 94 0.59 8.67 24.05
C ASP A 94 -0.50 8.04 23.18
N TRP A 95 -1.76 8.09 23.62
CA TRP A 95 -2.90 7.61 22.83
C TRP A 95 -3.08 8.38 21.51
N THR A 96 -2.88 9.69 21.54
CA THR A 96 -2.95 10.52 20.32
C THR A 96 -1.91 10.08 19.30
N LEU A 97 -0.67 9.84 19.73
CA LEU A 97 0.40 9.36 18.84
C LEU A 97 0.10 7.97 18.26
N ARG A 98 -0.40 7.04 19.09
CA ARG A 98 -0.82 5.71 18.62
C ARG A 98 -1.95 5.79 17.60
N LEU A 99 -2.96 6.60 17.87
CA LEU A 99 -4.10 6.80 16.98
C LEU A 99 -3.68 7.45 15.65
N ARG A 100 -2.73 8.38 15.65
CA ARG A 100 -2.17 8.94 14.41
C ARG A 100 -1.49 7.86 13.57
N ILE A 101 -0.67 7.00 14.17
CA ILE A 101 -0.02 5.89 13.46
C ILE A 101 -1.06 4.90 12.94
N ALA A 102 -2.00 4.45 13.79
CA ALA A 102 -3.06 3.52 13.40
C ALA A 102 -3.91 4.07 12.24
N SER A 103 -4.30 5.36 12.33
CA SER A 103 -5.09 6.03 11.29
C SER A 103 -4.30 6.20 10.00
N ALA A 104 -2.99 6.53 10.09
CA ALA A 104 -2.13 6.59 8.93
C ALA A 104 -2.02 5.24 8.21
N LEU A 105 -1.86 4.15 8.96
CA LEU A 105 -1.83 2.79 8.41
C LEU A 105 -3.18 2.42 7.75
N ALA A 106 -4.29 2.72 8.42
CA ALA A 106 -5.62 2.50 7.86
C ALA A 106 -5.86 3.30 6.58
N GLY A 107 -5.44 4.57 6.55
CA GLY A 107 -5.50 5.42 5.36
C GLY A 107 -4.62 4.91 4.24
N LEU A 108 -3.36 4.55 4.55
CA LEU A 108 -2.39 4.03 3.58
C LEU A 108 -2.94 2.81 2.83
N MET A 109 -3.58 1.89 3.55
CA MET A 109 -4.11 0.64 3.00
C MET A 109 -5.62 0.69 2.68
N SER A 110 -6.25 1.87 2.71
CA SER A 110 -7.71 2.01 2.51
C SER A 110 -8.20 1.45 1.17
N ASP A 111 -7.35 1.49 0.15
CA ASP A 111 -7.62 0.97 -1.19
C ASP A 111 -7.08 -0.45 -1.44
N SER A 112 -6.65 -1.19 -0.39
CA SER A 112 -6.17 -2.58 -0.51
C SER A 112 -7.17 -3.49 -1.25
N ARG A 113 -8.47 -3.23 -1.08
CA ARG A 113 -9.53 -3.92 -1.85
C ARG A 113 -9.37 -3.79 -3.37
N LYS A 114 -8.72 -2.75 -3.87
CA LYS A 114 -8.48 -2.59 -5.31
C LYS A 114 -7.49 -3.61 -5.85
N LEU A 115 -6.61 -4.17 -4.99
CA LEU A 115 -5.73 -5.27 -5.38
C LEU A 115 -6.52 -6.51 -5.83
N ALA A 116 -7.67 -6.78 -5.20
CA ALA A 116 -8.55 -7.88 -5.61
C ALA A 116 -9.18 -7.65 -7.00
N ALA A 117 -9.26 -6.39 -7.45
CA ALA A 117 -9.77 -6.04 -8.77
C ALA A 117 -8.69 -6.03 -9.86
N LEU A 118 -7.41 -6.15 -9.48
CA LEU A 118 -6.29 -6.17 -10.41
C LEU A 118 -5.90 -7.61 -10.72
N LYS A 119 -5.59 -7.86 -11.98
CA LYS A 119 -5.11 -9.13 -12.50
C LYS A 119 -3.76 -8.87 -13.16
N LEU A 120 -2.69 -9.07 -12.42
CA LEU A 120 -1.34 -8.98 -12.93
C LEU A 120 -0.86 -10.38 -13.31
N GLU A 121 -0.51 -10.57 -14.56
CA GLU A 121 -0.07 -11.84 -15.13
C GLU A 121 1.29 -11.69 -15.77
N ALA A 122 2.13 -12.71 -15.64
CA ALA A 122 3.38 -12.84 -16.39
C ALA A 122 3.28 -13.97 -17.39
N GLY A 123 3.93 -13.82 -18.53
CA GLY A 123 3.85 -14.80 -19.60
C GLY A 123 4.81 -14.52 -20.75
N SER A 124 4.58 -15.21 -21.85
CA SER A 124 5.26 -15.00 -23.12
C SER A 124 4.25 -14.60 -24.20
N GLU A 125 4.67 -13.70 -25.08
CA GLU A 125 3.89 -13.33 -26.26
C GLU A 125 4.55 -13.96 -27.51
N ASP A 126 3.77 -14.71 -28.28
CA ASP A 126 4.23 -15.24 -29.57
C ASP A 126 4.33 -14.07 -30.55
N PRO A 127 5.53 -13.74 -31.07
CA PRO A 127 5.72 -12.61 -31.98
C PRO A 127 5.02 -12.79 -33.32
N ALA A 128 4.70 -14.03 -33.72
CA ALA A 128 4.04 -14.31 -35.00
C ALA A 128 2.51 -14.14 -34.94
N THR A 129 1.91 -14.50 -33.81
CA THR A 129 0.44 -14.51 -33.64
C THR A 129 -0.07 -13.43 -32.70
N GLY A 130 0.80 -12.78 -31.91
CA GLY A 130 0.43 -11.86 -30.82
C GLY A 130 -0.28 -12.57 -29.67
N THR A 131 -0.26 -13.90 -29.61
CA THR A 131 -0.93 -14.69 -28.60
C THR A 131 -0.14 -14.63 -27.29
N PHE A 132 -0.80 -14.16 -26.21
CA PHE A 132 -0.20 -14.13 -24.87
C PHE A 132 -0.52 -15.42 -24.10
N THR A 133 0.54 -16.15 -23.73
CA THR A 133 0.43 -17.37 -22.92
C THR A 133 0.82 -17.05 -21.47
N VAL A 134 -0.15 -17.15 -20.55
CA VAL A 134 0.06 -16.90 -19.11
C VAL A 134 0.84 -18.07 -18.50
N THR A 135 1.90 -17.74 -17.76
CA THR A 135 2.70 -18.72 -17.00
C THR A 135 2.52 -18.58 -15.49
N SER A 136 2.27 -17.37 -15.01
CA SER A 136 2.04 -17.09 -13.58
C SER A 136 1.08 -15.91 -13.39
N ARG A 137 0.50 -15.85 -12.18
CA ARG A 137 -0.45 -14.81 -11.79
C ARG A 137 -0.10 -14.30 -10.39
N PHE A 138 -0.09 -12.99 -10.25
CA PHE A 138 0.08 -12.33 -8.97
C PHE A 138 -1.05 -12.67 -8.00
N ASN A 139 -0.69 -13.07 -6.79
CA ASN A 139 -1.63 -13.29 -5.69
C ASN A 139 -1.30 -12.35 -4.52
N PRO A 140 -2.05 -11.25 -4.33
CA PRO A 140 -1.76 -10.28 -3.27
C PRO A 140 -1.94 -10.81 -1.84
N SER A 141 -2.50 -12.01 -1.65
CA SER A 141 -2.57 -12.68 -0.35
C SER A 141 -1.30 -13.44 0.04
N GLU A 142 -0.42 -13.72 -0.92
CA GLU A 142 0.76 -14.57 -0.74
C GLU A 142 2.07 -13.81 -0.94
N GLU A 143 2.05 -12.79 -1.80
CA GLU A 143 3.26 -12.07 -2.19
C GLU A 143 3.00 -10.58 -2.46
N THR A 144 4.07 -9.78 -2.52
CA THR A 144 4.03 -8.39 -2.97
C THR A 144 4.19 -8.30 -4.49
N ALA A 145 3.71 -7.20 -5.10
CA ALA A 145 3.92 -6.96 -6.53
C ALA A 145 5.42 -6.90 -6.87
N LEU A 146 6.24 -6.37 -5.97
CA LEU A 146 7.70 -6.39 -6.12
C LEU A 146 8.24 -7.82 -6.20
N SER A 147 7.87 -8.69 -5.27
CA SER A 147 8.31 -10.09 -5.25
C SER A 147 7.91 -10.81 -6.55
N PHE A 148 6.65 -10.66 -6.95
CA PHE A 148 6.16 -11.21 -8.21
C PHE A 148 6.97 -10.72 -9.41
N CYS A 149 7.22 -9.39 -9.53
CA CYS A 149 7.99 -8.84 -10.63
C CYS A 149 9.45 -9.32 -10.63
N VAL A 150 10.06 -9.53 -9.46
CA VAL A 150 11.42 -10.07 -9.35
C VAL A 150 11.48 -11.52 -9.80
N HIS A 151 10.51 -12.36 -9.39
CA HIS A 151 10.43 -13.77 -9.81
C HIS A 151 10.18 -13.94 -11.32
N GLU A 152 9.47 -12.98 -11.92
CA GLU A 152 9.06 -13.03 -13.32
C GLU A 152 9.91 -12.12 -14.24
N ILE A 153 11.13 -11.75 -13.80
CA ILE A 153 12.06 -10.95 -14.61
C ILE A 153 12.29 -11.59 -15.97
N GLY A 154 12.20 -10.78 -17.04
CA GLY A 154 12.36 -11.21 -18.42
C GLY A 154 11.10 -11.71 -19.11
N ARG A 155 9.96 -11.76 -18.39
CA ARG A 155 8.65 -12.10 -18.98
C ARG A 155 7.85 -10.86 -19.34
N VAL A 156 6.91 -11.02 -20.24
CA VAL A 156 5.92 -9.99 -20.56
C VAL A 156 4.90 -9.92 -19.42
N MET A 157 4.69 -8.71 -18.88
CA MET A 157 3.69 -8.46 -17.84
C MET A 157 2.43 -7.88 -18.46
N ARG A 158 1.27 -8.44 -18.10
CA ARG A 158 -0.05 -7.92 -18.47
C ARG A 158 -0.82 -7.55 -17.21
N LEU A 159 -1.35 -6.32 -17.20
CA LEU A 159 -2.22 -5.83 -16.13
C LEU A 159 -3.62 -5.65 -16.69
N GLU A 160 -4.57 -6.36 -16.13
CA GLU A 160 -6.00 -6.26 -16.43
C GLU A 160 -6.80 -6.01 -15.16
N ARG A 161 -8.09 -5.71 -15.28
CA ARG A 161 -9.01 -5.62 -14.15
C ARG A 161 -10.01 -6.76 -14.18
N HIS A 162 -10.21 -7.36 -13.02
CA HIS A 162 -11.31 -8.29 -12.80
C HIS A 162 -12.66 -7.57 -12.85
N THR A 163 -13.70 -8.30 -13.27
CA THR A 163 -15.07 -7.84 -13.10
C THR A 163 -15.42 -7.70 -11.61
N ALA A 164 -16.42 -6.87 -11.29
CA ALA A 164 -16.87 -6.68 -9.90
C ALA A 164 -17.29 -8.00 -9.23
N ARG A 165 -17.83 -8.96 -10.00
CA ARG A 165 -18.24 -10.29 -9.51
C ARG A 165 -17.06 -11.16 -9.12
N GLU A 166 -15.98 -11.15 -9.91
CA GLU A 166 -14.75 -11.91 -9.61
C GLU A 166 -14.01 -11.36 -8.40
N SER A 167 -14.09 -10.04 -8.18
CA SER A 167 -13.45 -9.37 -7.05
C SER A 167 -14.19 -9.59 -5.72
N ALA A 168 -15.52 -9.71 -5.74
CA ALA A 168 -16.35 -9.71 -4.53
C ALA A 168 -16.06 -10.89 -3.57
N GLY A 169 -15.70 -12.07 -4.09
CA GLY A 169 -15.40 -13.24 -3.28
C GLY A 169 -14.05 -13.23 -2.56
N ARG A 170 -13.16 -12.28 -2.89
CA ARG A 170 -11.77 -12.24 -2.38
C ARG A 170 -11.53 -11.20 -1.28
N LEU A 171 -12.47 -10.28 -1.08
CA LEU A 171 -12.29 -9.08 -0.25
C LEU A 171 -12.03 -9.31 1.25
N PRO A 172 -12.72 -10.22 1.96
CA PRO A 172 -12.57 -10.32 3.42
C PRO A 172 -11.21 -10.85 3.91
N THR A 173 -10.64 -11.82 3.19
CA THR A 173 -9.33 -12.42 3.53
C THR A 173 -8.17 -11.56 3.06
N LEU A 174 -8.30 -10.92 1.91
CA LEU A 174 -7.25 -10.09 1.31
C LEU A 174 -6.76 -8.98 2.25
N ASN A 175 -7.65 -8.29 2.94
CA ASN A 175 -7.26 -7.19 3.83
C ASN A 175 -6.37 -7.66 5.00
N ALA A 176 -6.65 -8.81 5.59
CA ALA A 176 -5.85 -9.37 6.67
C ALA A 176 -4.48 -9.87 6.17
N ASP A 177 -4.44 -10.48 4.99
CA ASP A 177 -3.22 -11.00 4.39
C ASP A 177 -2.30 -9.86 3.95
N VAL A 178 -2.84 -8.84 3.28
CA VAL A 178 -2.10 -7.62 2.92
C VAL A 178 -1.56 -6.92 4.16
N LEU A 179 -2.34 -6.81 5.23
CA LEU A 179 -1.89 -6.22 6.48
C LEU A 179 -0.66 -6.95 7.04
N ARG A 180 -0.66 -8.29 7.02
CA ARG A 180 0.48 -9.09 7.50
C ARG A 180 1.73 -8.95 6.64
N LEU A 181 1.57 -8.77 5.33
CA LEU A 181 2.68 -8.59 4.40
C LEU A 181 3.28 -7.19 4.45
N VAL A 182 2.46 -6.18 4.76
CA VAL A 182 2.83 -4.76 4.69
C VAL A 182 3.30 -4.21 6.02
N VAL A 183 2.62 -4.57 7.13
CA VAL A 183 2.87 -3.97 8.43
C VAL A 183 3.72 -4.90 9.29
N PRO A 184 4.89 -4.44 9.77
CA PRO A 184 5.73 -5.24 10.67
C PRO A 184 4.96 -5.69 11.91
N ARG A 185 5.23 -6.93 12.35
CA ARG A 185 4.57 -7.52 13.53
C ARG A 185 4.75 -6.66 14.78
N GLU A 186 5.94 -6.09 14.96
CA GLU A 186 6.28 -5.21 16.09
C GLU A 186 5.36 -3.97 16.13
N THR A 187 5.02 -3.43 14.96
CA THR A 187 4.08 -2.31 14.85
C THR A 187 2.67 -2.72 15.25
N LEU A 188 2.20 -3.89 14.80
CA LEU A 188 0.87 -4.40 15.19
C LEU A 188 0.76 -4.71 16.68
N MET A 189 1.85 -5.16 17.30
CA MET A 189 1.90 -5.44 18.75
C MET A 189 2.00 -4.16 19.58
N TRP A 190 2.53 -3.09 19.02
CA TRP A 190 2.67 -1.81 19.69
C TRP A 190 1.35 -1.00 19.71
N LEU A 191 0.53 -1.13 18.66
CA LEU A 191 -0.79 -0.47 18.54
C LEU A 191 -1.79 -1.04 19.54
#